data_4f02d1227aacfeedb068f3a3e7281042
#
_entry.id   4f02d1227aacfeedb068f3a3e7281042
#
_cell.length_a   1.000
_cell.length_b   1.000
_cell.length_c   1.000
_cell.angle_alpha   90.00
_cell.angle_beta   90.00
_cell.angle_gamma   90.00
#
_symmetry.space_group_name_H-M   'P 1'
#
loop_
_entity.id
_entity.type
_entity.pdbx_description
1 polymer ?
#
loop_
_entity_poly.entity_id
_entity_poly.type
_entity_poly.pdbx_seq_one_letter_code
_entity_poly.pdbx_strand_id
1 'polypeptide(L)'
;MKKKYIQRLSKVFKENGVILAYLFGSEAKGTSHQESDVDIGVLFDKKVKPEDYLKLEGKLIEFFSEIYPQKEINIVNLNISSPLLKQSAILEGKLLYKKSETDRVLFQIQTLQEYEDYLHLSNIYNQFLDLKLKTL
;
A
#
# COMPACT_ATOMS: atom_id res chain seq x y z
N MET A 1 -0.01 -16.84 8.23
CA MET A 1 0.36 -16.05 9.44
C MET A 1 -0.17 -16.76 10.68
N LYS A 2 0.66 -16.90 11.72
CA LYS A 2 0.26 -17.59 12.95
C LYS A 2 -0.76 -16.77 13.74
N LYS A 3 -1.70 -17.47 14.42
CA LYS A 3 -2.77 -16.81 15.20
C LYS A 3 -2.26 -15.80 16.23
N LYS A 4 -1.12 -16.06 16.88
CA LYS A 4 -0.57 -15.16 17.89
C LYS A 4 -0.19 -13.77 17.32
N TYR A 5 0.18 -13.71 16.06
CA TYR A 5 0.50 -12.45 15.39
C TYR A 5 -0.75 -11.71 14.93
N ILE A 6 -1.78 -12.44 14.53
CA ILE A 6 -3.06 -11.84 14.11
C ILE A 6 -3.66 -11.00 15.23
N GLN A 7 -3.60 -11.49 16.47
CA GLN A 7 -4.12 -10.75 17.63
C GLN A 7 -3.33 -9.46 17.89
N ARG A 8 -2.04 -9.43 17.53
CA ARG A 8 -1.17 -8.27 17.73
C ARG A 8 -1.24 -7.26 16.59
N LEU A 9 -1.68 -7.68 15.41
CA LEU A 9 -1.69 -6.83 14.21
C LEU A 9 -2.46 -5.54 14.42
N SER A 10 -3.70 -5.64 14.88
CA SER A 10 -4.56 -4.48 15.09
C SER A 10 -3.93 -3.49 16.06
N LYS A 11 -3.35 -4.00 17.13
CA LYS A 11 -2.69 -3.17 18.13
C LYS A 11 -1.47 -2.45 17.56
N VAL A 12 -0.63 -3.19 16.84
CA VAL A 12 0.60 -2.63 16.25
C VAL A 12 0.28 -1.55 15.22
N PHE A 13 -0.68 -1.81 14.33
CA PHE A 13 -1.08 -0.82 13.35
C PHE A 13 -1.68 0.42 14.01
N LYS A 14 -2.57 0.22 14.98
CA LYS A 14 -3.20 1.34 15.69
C LYS A 14 -2.16 2.20 16.42
N GLU A 15 -1.21 1.58 17.11
CA GLU A 15 -0.16 2.30 17.85
C GLU A 15 0.76 3.09 16.93
N ASN A 16 0.91 2.67 15.69
CA ASN A 16 1.80 3.32 14.73
C ASN A 16 1.05 4.23 13.74
N GLY A 17 -0.17 4.60 14.06
CA GLY A 17 -0.93 5.57 13.27
C GLY A 17 -1.45 5.08 11.94
N VAL A 18 -1.51 3.77 11.73
CA VAL A 18 -2.01 3.16 10.50
C VAL A 18 -3.54 3.04 10.58
N ILE A 19 -4.23 3.41 9.50
CA ILE A 19 -5.69 3.24 9.40
C ILE A 19 -6.09 2.16 8.43
N LEU A 20 -5.23 1.82 7.47
CA LEU A 20 -5.44 0.71 6.54
C LEU A 20 -4.10 0.03 6.27
N ALA A 21 -4.13 -1.29 6.10
CA ALA A 21 -2.95 -2.05 5.68
C ALA A 21 -3.35 -3.19 4.75
N TYR A 22 -2.56 -3.39 3.72
CA TYR A 22 -2.76 -4.42 2.70
C TYR A 22 -1.48 -5.26 2.56
N LEU A 23 -1.66 -6.57 2.47
CA LEU A 23 -0.58 -7.48 2.07
C LEU A 23 -0.69 -7.69 0.57
N PHE A 24 0.38 -7.47 -0.19
CA PHE A 24 0.35 -7.67 -1.64
C PHE A 24 1.64 -8.31 -2.13
N GLY A 25 1.78 -8.46 -3.46
CA GLY A 25 2.87 -9.20 -4.03
C GLY A 25 2.65 -10.71 -3.91
N SER A 26 3.73 -11.48 -3.89
CA SER A 26 3.67 -12.94 -3.89
C SER A 26 3.00 -13.53 -2.64
N GLU A 27 3.16 -12.90 -1.48
CA GLU A 27 2.52 -13.37 -0.24
C GLU A 27 0.99 -13.30 -0.33
N ALA A 28 0.43 -12.23 -0.90
CA ALA A 28 -1.01 -12.09 -1.07
C ALA A 28 -1.56 -13.12 -2.06
N LYS A 29 -0.81 -13.44 -3.11
CA LYS A 29 -1.21 -14.38 -4.15
C LYS A 29 -1.01 -15.85 -3.78
N GLY A 30 -0.34 -16.12 -2.67
CA GLY A 30 -0.01 -17.48 -2.28
C GLY A 30 1.04 -18.13 -3.14
N THR A 31 1.77 -17.37 -3.95
CA THR A 31 2.84 -17.86 -4.82
C THR A 31 4.21 -17.62 -4.23
N SER A 32 4.27 -17.20 -2.96
CA SER A 32 5.52 -16.89 -2.29
C SER A 32 6.35 -18.14 -2.07
N HIS A 33 7.65 -17.96 -2.04
CA HIS A 33 8.62 -18.97 -1.65
C HIS A 33 9.56 -18.37 -0.58
N GLN A 34 10.47 -19.17 -0.07
CA GLN A 34 11.28 -18.80 1.09
C GLN A 34 12.06 -17.49 0.92
N GLU A 35 12.49 -17.18 -0.30
CA GLU A 35 13.27 -15.97 -0.60
C GLU A 35 12.42 -14.79 -1.08
N SER A 36 11.11 -14.97 -1.21
CA SER A 36 10.22 -13.88 -1.64
C SER A 36 10.13 -12.77 -0.60
N ASP A 37 10.12 -11.51 -1.06
CA ASP A 37 9.89 -10.35 -0.21
C ASP A 37 8.44 -10.33 0.25
N VAL A 38 8.22 -9.68 1.39
CA VAL A 38 6.87 -9.42 1.90
C VAL A 38 6.59 -7.93 1.73
N ASP A 39 5.58 -7.62 0.93
CA ASP A 39 5.17 -6.25 0.63
C ASP A 39 3.91 -5.90 1.40
N ILE A 40 3.98 -4.86 2.22
CA ILE A 40 2.86 -4.40 3.03
C ILE A 40 2.64 -2.92 2.75
N GLY A 41 1.46 -2.60 2.21
CA GLY A 41 1.06 -1.23 2.00
C GLY A 41 0.31 -0.70 3.21
N VAL A 42 0.69 0.46 3.71
CA VAL A 42 0.06 1.08 4.87
C VAL A 42 -0.40 2.49 4.51
N LEU A 43 -1.58 2.83 5.02
CA LEU A 43 -2.11 4.19 4.95
C LEU A 43 -2.11 4.77 6.35
N PHE A 44 -1.34 5.83 6.54
CA PHE A 44 -1.28 6.52 7.83
C PHE A 44 -2.42 7.51 7.97
N ASP A 45 -2.89 7.68 9.21
CA ASP A 45 -3.87 8.70 9.56
C ASP A 45 -3.33 10.11 9.19
N LYS A 46 -4.24 11.01 8.82
CA LYS A 46 -3.89 12.40 8.48
C LYS A 46 -3.17 13.13 9.60
N LYS A 47 -3.34 12.70 10.84
CA LYS A 47 -2.67 13.27 12.01
C LYS A 47 -1.18 12.94 12.07
N VAL A 48 -0.75 11.89 11.37
CA VAL A 48 0.67 11.51 11.32
C VAL A 48 1.40 12.50 10.42
N LYS A 49 2.47 13.08 10.95
CA LYS A 49 3.28 14.04 10.21
C LYS A 49 4.22 13.29 9.25
N PRO A 50 4.45 13.83 8.03
CA PRO A 50 5.36 13.17 7.07
C PRO A 50 6.76 12.93 7.62
N GLU A 51 7.26 13.77 8.50
CA GLU A 51 8.55 13.59 9.14
C GLU A 51 8.64 12.34 10.03
N ASP A 52 7.50 11.79 10.46
CA ASP A 52 7.43 10.61 11.30
C ASP A 52 7.27 9.31 10.50
N TYR A 53 7.02 9.40 9.19
CA TYR A 53 6.76 8.22 8.35
C TYR A 53 7.89 7.18 8.44
N LEU A 54 9.12 7.62 8.27
CA LEU A 54 10.26 6.70 8.24
C LEU A 54 10.43 5.95 9.56
N LYS A 55 10.24 6.65 10.66
CA LYS A 55 10.31 6.07 12.01
C LYS A 55 9.22 5.00 12.22
N LEU A 56 7.99 5.32 11.80
CA LEU A 56 6.86 4.40 11.96
C LEU A 56 7.00 3.20 11.03
N GLU A 57 7.47 3.41 9.80
CA GLU A 57 7.76 2.32 8.87
C GLU A 57 8.81 1.37 9.44
N GLY A 58 9.84 1.91 10.09
CA GLY A 58 10.87 1.12 10.75
C GLY A 58 10.32 0.22 11.86
N LYS A 59 9.39 0.74 12.65
CA LYS A 59 8.72 -0.05 13.69
C LYS A 59 7.88 -1.18 13.12
N LEU A 60 7.21 -0.93 11.99
CA LEU A 60 6.44 -1.96 11.30
C LEU A 60 7.34 -3.04 10.70
N ILE A 61 8.46 -2.65 10.12
CA ILE A 61 9.45 -3.60 9.59
C ILE A 61 9.94 -4.51 10.70
N GLU A 62 10.25 -3.96 11.86
CA GLU A 62 10.70 -4.71 13.02
C GLU A 62 9.66 -5.75 13.44
N PHE A 63 8.39 -5.34 13.52
CA PHE A 63 7.30 -6.25 13.89
C PHE A 63 7.14 -7.39 12.86
N PHE A 64 7.09 -7.06 11.56
CA PHE A 64 6.89 -8.06 10.52
C PHE A 64 8.12 -8.96 10.32
N SER A 65 9.30 -8.48 10.67
CA SER A 65 10.51 -9.32 10.64
C SER A 65 10.44 -10.46 11.63
N GLU A 66 9.71 -10.33 12.72
CA GLU A 66 9.44 -11.43 13.65
C GLU A 66 8.53 -12.49 13.04
N ILE A 67 7.56 -12.05 12.22
CA ILE A 67 6.60 -12.96 11.57
C ILE A 67 7.28 -13.72 10.42
N TYR A 68 8.11 -13.01 9.67
CA TYR A 68 8.80 -13.53 8.48
C TYR A 68 10.32 -13.38 8.64
N PRO A 69 10.96 -14.19 9.51
CA PRO A 69 12.36 -13.95 9.88
C PRO A 69 13.37 -14.15 8.76
N GLN A 70 12.99 -14.84 7.67
CA GLN A 70 13.90 -15.11 6.55
C GLN A 70 13.52 -14.34 5.29
N LYS A 71 12.61 -13.37 5.41
CA LYS A 71 12.13 -12.58 4.27
C LYS A 71 12.43 -11.12 4.47
N GLU A 72 12.69 -10.42 3.39
CA GLU A 72 12.80 -8.97 3.42
C GLU A 72 11.41 -8.36 3.50
N ILE A 73 11.25 -7.42 4.43
CA ILE A 73 9.97 -6.74 4.64
C ILE A 73 10.04 -5.37 3.99
N ASN A 74 9.13 -5.12 3.07
CA ASN A 74 9.00 -3.83 2.40
C ASN A 74 7.70 -3.17 2.86
N ILE A 75 7.82 -2.01 3.47
CA ILE A 75 6.66 -1.20 3.85
C ILE A 75 6.48 -0.11 2.79
N VAL A 76 5.33 -0.12 2.15
CA VAL A 76 4.98 0.86 1.13
C VAL A 76 4.01 1.87 1.74
N ASN A 77 4.39 3.13 1.73
CA ASN A 77 3.57 4.21 2.25
C ASN A 77 2.55 4.64 1.19
N LEU A 78 1.28 4.25 1.39
CA LEU A 78 0.22 4.54 0.43
C LEU A 78 -0.20 6.01 0.43
N ASN A 79 0.20 6.80 1.45
CA ASN A 79 -0.08 8.24 1.47
C ASN A 79 0.66 8.97 0.35
N ILE A 80 1.83 8.46 -0.05
CA ILE A 80 2.70 9.09 -1.04
C ILE A 80 2.91 8.23 -2.28
N SER A 81 2.17 7.15 -2.42
CA SER A 81 2.26 6.25 -3.58
C SER A 81 1.47 6.79 -4.78
N SER A 82 1.86 6.35 -5.98
CA SER A 82 1.14 6.69 -7.20
C SER A 82 -0.28 6.11 -7.19
N PRO A 83 -1.22 6.70 -7.95
CA PRO A 83 -2.56 6.12 -8.08
C PRO A 83 -2.54 4.68 -8.59
N LEU A 84 -1.61 4.35 -9.48
CA LEU A 84 -1.47 3.01 -10.03
C LEU A 84 -1.10 2.00 -8.95
N LEU A 85 -0.16 2.34 -8.07
CA LEU A 85 0.27 1.46 -6.98
C LEU A 85 -0.83 1.28 -5.94
N LYS A 86 -1.53 2.35 -5.59
CA LYS A 86 -2.68 2.29 -4.68
C LYS A 86 -3.78 1.38 -5.22
N GLN A 87 -4.08 1.51 -6.51
CA GLN A 87 -5.09 0.68 -7.18
C GLN A 87 -4.69 -0.79 -7.16
N SER A 88 -3.41 -1.07 -7.42
CA SER A 88 -2.88 -2.42 -7.35
C SER A 88 -3.02 -3.02 -5.96
N ALA A 89 -2.73 -2.26 -4.91
CA ALA A 89 -2.88 -2.72 -3.54
C ALA A 89 -4.33 -3.07 -3.21
N ILE A 90 -5.28 -2.27 -3.67
CA ILE A 90 -6.72 -2.50 -3.45
C ILE A 90 -7.21 -3.74 -4.20
N LEU A 91 -6.85 -3.87 -5.48
CA LEU A 91 -7.37 -4.93 -6.34
C LEU A 91 -6.71 -6.30 -6.10
N GLU A 92 -5.41 -6.31 -5.86
CA GLU A 92 -4.63 -7.55 -5.76
C GLU A 92 -4.25 -7.90 -4.33
N GLY A 93 -4.31 -6.93 -3.42
CA GLY A 93 -3.88 -7.13 -2.05
C GLY A 93 -4.94 -7.77 -1.18
N LYS A 94 -4.48 -8.30 -0.05
CA LYS A 94 -5.35 -8.76 1.02
C LYS A 94 -5.38 -7.70 2.11
N LEU A 95 -6.58 -7.32 2.54
CA LEU A 95 -6.72 -6.38 3.64
C LEU A 95 -6.25 -7.02 4.94
N LEU A 96 -5.22 -6.46 5.57
CA LEU A 96 -4.71 -6.92 6.85
C LEU A 96 -5.36 -6.19 8.02
N TYR A 97 -5.68 -4.91 7.83
CA TYR A 97 -6.18 -4.08 8.90
C TYR A 97 -6.99 -2.90 8.34
N LYS A 98 -8.09 -2.59 8.99
CA LYS A 98 -8.84 -1.36 8.78
C LYS A 98 -9.25 -0.81 10.16
N LYS A 99 -9.02 0.48 10.37
CA LYS A 99 -9.49 1.16 11.57
C LYS A 99 -11.01 1.23 11.57
N SER A 100 -11.59 1.53 10.40
CA SER A 100 -13.04 1.57 10.20
C SER A 100 -13.38 1.21 8.76
N GLU A 101 -14.61 0.77 8.54
CA GLU A 101 -15.12 0.52 7.18
C GLU A 101 -15.18 1.82 6.38
N THR A 102 -15.49 2.93 7.04
CA THR A 102 -15.50 4.25 6.41
C THR A 102 -14.14 4.60 5.82
N ASP A 103 -13.06 4.40 6.59
CA ASP A 103 -11.70 4.65 6.09
C ASP A 103 -11.38 3.82 4.85
N ARG A 104 -11.77 2.56 4.86
CA ARG A 104 -11.55 1.66 3.72
C ARG A 104 -12.29 2.15 2.47
N VAL A 105 -13.57 2.46 2.62
CA VAL A 105 -14.40 2.90 1.50
C VAL A 105 -13.91 4.25 0.95
N LEU A 106 -13.58 5.19 1.83
CA LEU A 106 -13.05 6.49 1.40
C LEU A 106 -11.75 6.35 0.64
N PHE A 107 -10.87 5.48 1.10
CA PHE A 107 -9.60 5.24 0.40
C PHE A 107 -9.84 4.66 -0.99
N GLN A 108 -10.76 3.71 -1.12
CA GLN A 108 -11.10 3.12 -2.42
C GLN A 108 -11.67 4.17 -3.38
N ILE A 109 -12.59 5.01 -2.90
CA ILE A 109 -13.20 6.06 -3.72
C ILE A 109 -12.16 7.08 -4.17
N GLN A 110 -11.34 7.57 -3.27
CA GLN A 110 -10.30 8.55 -3.58
C GLN A 110 -9.28 7.97 -4.57
N THR A 111 -8.88 6.72 -4.36
CA THR A 111 -7.94 6.05 -5.25
C THR A 111 -8.51 5.86 -6.65
N LEU A 112 -9.79 5.48 -6.74
CA LEU A 112 -10.46 5.34 -8.04
C LEU A 112 -10.50 6.67 -8.80
N GLN A 113 -10.84 7.75 -8.13
CA GLN A 113 -10.85 9.09 -8.72
C GLN A 113 -9.47 9.50 -9.21
N GLU A 114 -8.43 9.31 -8.39
CA GLU A 114 -7.05 9.62 -8.77
C GLU A 114 -6.59 8.77 -9.96
N TYR A 115 -6.98 7.50 -9.99
CA TYR A 115 -6.62 6.59 -11.06
C TYR A 115 -7.29 6.99 -12.39
N GLU A 116 -8.57 7.37 -12.35
CA GLU A 116 -9.30 7.86 -13.53
C GLU A 116 -8.68 9.15 -14.07
N ASP A 117 -8.32 10.07 -13.18
CA ASP A 117 -7.63 11.31 -13.56
C ASP A 117 -6.28 11.01 -14.19
N TYR A 118 -5.53 10.07 -13.62
CA TYR A 118 -4.24 9.63 -14.16
C TYR A 118 -4.39 9.07 -15.57
N LEU A 119 -5.39 8.20 -15.80
CA LEU A 119 -5.64 7.62 -17.12
C LEU A 119 -6.03 8.70 -18.13
N HIS A 120 -6.85 9.65 -17.74
CA HIS A 120 -7.29 10.74 -18.60
C HIS A 120 -6.12 11.63 -19.04
N LEU A 121 -5.27 12.02 -18.08
CA LEU A 121 -4.09 12.82 -18.37
C LEU A 121 -3.08 12.05 -19.25
N SER A 122 -2.92 10.76 -18.99
CA SER A 122 -2.04 9.88 -19.78
C SER A 122 -2.53 9.81 -21.24
N ASN A 123 -3.83 9.69 -21.46
CA ASN A 123 -4.41 9.67 -22.80
C ASN A 123 -4.19 11.00 -23.54
N ILE A 124 -4.38 12.12 -22.87
CA ILE A 124 -4.16 13.45 -23.43
C ILE A 124 -2.67 13.60 -23.83
N TYR A 125 -1.76 13.20 -22.94
CA TYR A 125 -0.34 13.27 -23.18
C TYR A 125 0.07 12.42 -24.39
N ASN A 126 -0.45 11.19 -24.49
CA ASN A 126 -0.15 10.30 -25.61
C ASN A 126 -0.67 10.85 -26.94
N GLN A 127 -1.87 11.43 -26.95
CA GLN A 127 -2.42 12.10 -28.13
C GLN A 127 -1.54 13.26 -28.57
N PHE A 128 -1.04 14.05 -27.62
CA PHE A 128 -0.12 15.16 -27.91
C PHE A 128 1.18 14.66 -28.51
N LEU A 129 1.76 13.59 -27.98
CA LEU A 129 2.97 12.97 -28.52
C LEU A 129 2.77 12.46 -29.95
N ASP A 130 1.63 11.80 -30.22
CA ASP A 130 1.30 11.30 -31.57
C ASP A 130 1.24 12.43 -32.58
N LEU A 131 0.58 13.53 -32.22
CA LEU A 131 0.51 14.72 -33.07
C LEU A 131 1.90 15.29 -33.34
N LYS A 132 2.74 15.37 -32.32
CA LYS A 132 4.11 15.88 -32.45
C LYS A 132 4.96 15.00 -33.35
N LEU A 133 4.86 13.70 -33.23
CA LEU A 133 5.60 12.74 -34.06
C LEU A 133 5.17 12.81 -35.52
N LYS A 134 3.89 13.04 -35.79
CA LYS A 134 3.36 13.16 -37.15
C LYS A 134 3.80 14.44 -37.87
N THR A 135 4.19 15.48 -37.11
CA THR A 135 4.63 16.75 -37.67
C THR A 135 6.14 16.85 -37.84
N LEU A 136 6.90 15.87 -37.42
CA LEU A 136 8.32 15.76 -37.65
C LEU A 136 8.59 15.23 -39.09
#